data_3ba75a616f01637d16521ae91f40beb0
#
_entry.id   3ba75a616f01637d16521ae91f40beb0
#
_cell.length_a   1.000
_cell.length_b   1.000
_cell.length_c   1.000
_cell.angle_alpha   90.00
_cell.angle_beta   90.00
_cell.angle_gamma   90.00
#
_symmetry.space_group_name_H-M   'P 1'
#
loop_
_entity.id
_entity.type
_entity.pdbx_description
1 polymer ?
#
loop_
_entity_poly.entity_id
_entity_poly.type
_entity_poly.pdbx_seq_one_letter_code
_entity_poly.pdbx_strand_id
1 'polypeptide(L)'
;MGIKLIVVLSILGQCAFAIDYDKDTCGLRPLINKGDSPPKIVGGVEAERGDWPWVISMRRNGNHICGGSLINDQWIITAAHCVYANQNPGVYQIVLGLHDRLIADNWVISRKVQSIIVHPQYSSQSLSNDIALMKLVDKIDTYTEYYMPVCFPRANQTFADQIGYTVGWGAPFHGGSLLRYLYEVTSSVLTDNVCKARYTSGMINPATQICSGGNSTGACQGDSGGPFIVSDPQRDGRYVLVGLTSWGIGCGDGGVYTRVSAYKSWIESKVGPTLS
;
A
#
# COMPACT_ATOMS: atom_id res chain seq x y z
N MET A 1 -3.72 22.77 -2.52
CA MET A 1 -2.81 23.75 -3.15
C MET A 1 -1.63 22.95 -3.66
N GLY A 2 -1.35 22.89 -4.96
CA GLY A 2 -0.07 22.44 -5.42
C GLY A 2 0.02 21.44 -6.57
N ILE A 3 -0.76 21.60 -7.64
CA ILE A 3 -0.32 21.10 -8.94
C ILE A 3 0.23 22.32 -9.69
N LYS A 4 1.55 22.35 -9.92
CA LYS A 4 2.15 23.36 -10.81
C LYS A 4 2.19 22.78 -12.22
N LEU A 5 1.51 23.45 -13.14
CA LEU A 5 1.58 23.13 -14.57
C LEU A 5 2.84 23.81 -15.14
N ILE A 6 3.83 23.03 -15.51
CA ILE A 6 5.03 23.54 -16.19
C ILE A 6 4.86 23.30 -17.69
N VAL A 7 4.85 24.39 -18.46
CA VAL A 7 4.84 24.30 -19.92
C VAL A 7 6.27 24.07 -20.43
N VAL A 8 6.56 22.89 -20.94
CA VAL A 8 7.81 22.60 -21.61
C VAL A 8 7.60 22.77 -23.11
N LEU A 9 8.17 23.83 -23.68
CA LEU A 9 8.19 24.05 -25.13
C LEU A 9 9.13 23.03 -25.79
N SER A 10 8.56 22.05 -26.52
CA SER A 10 9.36 21.19 -27.38
C SER A 10 9.59 21.85 -28.73
N ILE A 11 10.75 21.60 -29.35
CA ILE A 11 11.18 22.14 -30.67
C ILE A 11 10.23 21.68 -31.82
N LEU A 12 9.28 20.80 -31.56
CA LEU A 12 8.33 20.24 -32.54
C LEU A 12 6.88 20.68 -32.35
N GLY A 13 6.62 21.72 -31.58
CA GLY A 13 5.29 22.36 -31.51
C GLY A 13 4.19 21.56 -30.78
N GLN A 14 4.50 20.45 -30.12
CA GLN A 14 3.59 19.77 -29.20
C GLN A 14 3.89 20.22 -27.77
N CYS A 15 2.95 20.91 -27.13
CA CYS A 15 3.05 21.23 -25.70
C CYS A 15 2.87 19.94 -24.89
N ALA A 16 3.95 19.36 -24.42
CA ALA A 16 3.91 18.36 -23.37
C ALA A 16 3.78 19.10 -22.03
N PHE A 17 2.66 18.90 -21.34
CA PHE A 17 2.50 19.38 -19.97
C PHE A 17 3.14 18.36 -19.04
N ALA A 18 4.27 18.71 -18.42
CA ALA A 18 4.78 17.95 -17.29
C ALA A 18 4.02 18.39 -16.04
N ILE A 19 3.36 17.46 -15.36
CA ILE A 19 2.75 17.70 -14.06
C ILE A 19 3.86 17.55 -13.02
N ASP A 20 4.21 18.65 -12.37
CA ASP A 20 5.13 18.63 -11.22
C ASP A 20 4.29 18.38 -9.96
N TYR A 21 4.47 17.19 -9.37
CA TYR A 21 3.80 16.83 -8.12
C TYR A 21 4.60 17.40 -6.95
N ASP A 22 3.98 18.30 -6.20
CA ASP A 22 4.53 18.84 -4.96
C ASP A 22 4.89 17.68 -4.00
N LYS A 23 5.93 17.88 -3.18
CA LYS A 23 6.35 16.91 -2.15
C LYS A 23 5.26 16.59 -1.12
N ASP A 24 4.28 17.47 -0.98
CA ASP A 24 3.11 17.28 -0.12
C ASP A 24 1.94 16.56 -0.84
N THR A 25 2.15 16.14 -2.08
CA THR A 25 1.15 15.40 -2.84
C THR A 25 1.09 13.95 -2.35
N CYS A 26 -0.12 13.47 -2.03
CA CYS A 26 -0.36 12.07 -1.70
C CYS A 26 -1.70 11.58 -2.22
N GLY A 27 -1.83 10.25 -2.38
CA GLY A 27 -3.09 9.55 -2.58
C GLY A 27 -3.83 9.85 -3.89
N LEU A 28 -3.15 10.39 -4.90
CA LEU A 28 -3.74 10.63 -6.23
C LEU A 28 -3.58 9.39 -7.12
N ARG A 29 -4.54 9.18 -8.01
CA ARG A 29 -4.48 8.22 -9.12
C ARG A 29 -4.54 8.99 -10.44
N PRO A 30 -3.44 9.58 -10.89
CA PRO A 30 -3.44 10.56 -11.99
C PRO A 30 -3.87 10.00 -13.33
N LEU A 31 -3.67 8.69 -13.57
CA LEU A 31 -3.96 8.03 -14.84
C LEU A 31 -5.41 7.52 -14.93
N ILE A 32 -6.16 7.50 -13.84
CA ILE A 32 -7.58 7.16 -13.88
C ILE A 32 -8.40 8.34 -14.37
N ASN A 33 -9.13 8.12 -15.45
CA ASN A 33 -10.16 9.05 -15.88
C ASN A 33 -11.29 9.14 -14.83
N LYS A 34 -11.70 10.35 -14.44
CA LYS A 34 -12.71 10.63 -13.39
C LYS A 34 -14.12 10.09 -13.69
N GLY A 35 -14.26 9.08 -14.51
CA GLY A 35 -15.53 8.43 -14.87
C GLY A 35 -15.51 6.91 -14.71
N ASP A 36 -14.33 6.34 -14.56
CA ASP A 36 -14.17 4.89 -14.48
C ASP A 36 -14.27 4.45 -13.03
N SER A 37 -15.47 4.12 -12.58
CA SER A 37 -15.62 3.31 -11.37
C SER A 37 -15.09 1.92 -11.70
N PRO A 38 -14.12 1.37 -10.95
CA PRO A 38 -13.63 0.02 -11.21
C PRO A 38 -14.82 -0.96 -11.16
N PRO A 39 -14.90 -1.90 -12.08
CA PRO A 39 -15.98 -2.88 -12.09
C PRO A 39 -15.95 -3.66 -10.77
N LYS A 40 -17.12 -3.84 -10.16
CA LYS A 40 -17.32 -4.74 -9.01
C LYS A 40 -17.16 -6.18 -9.50
N ILE A 41 -15.93 -6.74 -9.42
CA ILE A 41 -15.67 -8.12 -9.83
C ILE A 41 -15.28 -8.94 -8.59
N VAL A 42 -15.95 -10.06 -8.43
CA VAL A 42 -15.61 -11.09 -7.44
C VAL A 42 -14.29 -11.75 -7.88
N GLY A 43 -13.27 -11.80 -6.98
CA GLY A 43 -12.00 -12.46 -7.27
C GLY A 43 -10.84 -11.53 -7.67
N GLY A 44 -11.06 -10.22 -7.75
CA GLY A 44 -10.04 -9.23 -8.14
C GLY A 44 -9.91 -9.05 -9.64
N VAL A 45 -9.34 -7.92 -10.03
CA VAL A 45 -9.05 -7.56 -11.43
C VAL A 45 -7.59 -7.14 -11.56
N GLU A 46 -7.05 -7.30 -12.75
CA GLU A 46 -5.76 -6.71 -13.09
C GLU A 46 -5.89 -5.18 -13.03
N ALA A 47 -5.03 -4.54 -12.24
CA ALA A 47 -4.93 -3.09 -12.18
C ALA A 47 -4.31 -2.55 -13.47
N GLU A 48 -4.63 -1.34 -13.87
CA GLU A 48 -3.91 -0.70 -14.98
C GLU A 48 -2.54 -0.17 -14.51
N ARG A 49 -1.67 0.13 -15.46
CA ARG A 49 -0.34 0.71 -15.15
C ARG A 49 -0.49 2.08 -14.53
N GLY A 50 0.10 2.27 -13.34
CA GLY A 50 0.04 3.54 -12.61
C GLY A 50 -1.23 3.76 -11.78
N ASP A 51 -2.15 2.80 -11.73
CA ASP A 51 -3.36 2.91 -10.91
C ASP A 51 -3.06 3.13 -9.43
N TRP A 52 -2.03 2.48 -8.93
CA TRP A 52 -1.69 2.48 -7.52
C TRP A 52 -0.23 2.93 -7.29
N PRO A 53 0.07 4.22 -7.46
CA PRO A 53 1.45 4.70 -7.53
C PRO A 53 2.24 4.60 -6.22
N TRP A 54 1.61 4.34 -5.09
CA TRP A 54 2.29 4.09 -3.81
C TRP A 54 2.66 2.64 -3.58
N VAL A 55 2.12 1.70 -4.38
CA VAL A 55 2.38 0.27 -4.18
C VAL A 55 3.81 -0.06 -4.57
N ILE A 56 4.50 -0.79 -3.69
CA ILE A 56 5.86 -1.24 -3.94
C ILE A 56 5.95 -2.76 -3.95
N SER A 57 6.89 -3.29 -4.74
CA SER A 57 7.34 -4.66 -4.62
C SER A 57 8.60 -4.73 -3.77
N MET A 58 8.51 -5.35 -2.59
CA MET A 58 9.69 -5.67 -1.78
C MET A 58 10.30 -6.96 -2.30
N ARG A 59 11.55 -6.89 -2.71
CA ARG A 59 12.31 -8.03 -3.24
C ARG A 59 13.45 -8.42 -2.31
N ARG A 60 13.67 -9.72 -2.20
CA ARG A 60 14.86 -10.29 -1.56
C ARG A 60 15.51 -11.26 -2.52
N ASN A 61 16.82 -11.06 -2.79
CA ASN A 61 17.55 -11.84 -3.80
C ASN A 61 16.85 -11.85 -5.18
N GLY A 62 16.30 -10.67 -5.57
CA GLY A 62 15.59 -10.49 -6.85
C GLY A 62 14.13 -10.96 -6.87
N ASN A 63 13.69 -11.75 -5.90
CA ASN A 63 12.33 -12.30 -5.85
C ASN A 63 11.39 -11.42 -5.01
N HIS A 64 10.18 -11.20 -5.49
CA HIS A 64 9.11 -10.57 -4.73
C HIS A 64 8.76 -11.43 -3.50
N ILE A 65 8.71 -10.80 -2.33
CA ILE A 65 8.39 -11.48 -1.07
C ILE A 65 7.22 -10.84 -0.33
N CYS A 66 7.04 -9.53 -0.46
CA CYS A 66 6.00 -8.75 0.21
C CYS A 66 5.68 -7.48 -0.59
N GLY A 67 4.53 -6.91 -0.31
CA GLY A 67 4.16 -5.56 -0.69
C GLY A 67 4.58 -4.51 0.34
N GLY A 68 4.18 -3.29 0.10
CA GLY A 68 4.33 -2.14 0.97
C GLY A 68 3.82 -0.89 0.29
N SER A 69 3.97 0.24 0.97
CA SER A 69 3.54 1.54 0.42
C SER A 69 4.61 2.59 0.60
N LEU A 70 4.79 3.42 -0.43
CA LEU A 70 5.54 4.66 -0.34
C LEU A 70 4.76 5.66 0.51
N ILE A 71 5.39 6.26 1.53
CA ILE A 71 4.73 7.20 2.45
C ILE A 71 5.32 8.62 2.42
N ASN A 72 6.51 8.77 1.87
CA ASN A 72 7.13 10.05 1.50
C ASN A 72 8.32 9.80 0.56
N ASP A 73 9.16 10.80 0.32
CA ASP A 73 10.29 10.74 -0.61
C ASP A 73 11.36 9.71 -0.24
N GLN A 74 11.37 9.16 0.97
CA GLN A 74 12.45 8.27 1.43
C GLN A 74 11.98 7.07 2.26
N TRP A 75 10.68 6.96 2.58
CA TRP A 75 10.22 5.94 3.50
C TRP A 75 9.13 5.04 2.90
N ILE A 76 9.28 3.76 3.20
CA ILE A 76 8.31 2.70 2.89
C ILE A 76 7.73 2.18 4.21
N ILE A 77 6.42 1.91 4.20
CA ILE A 77 5.73 1.19 5.27
C ILE A 77 5.32 -0.19 4.79
N THR A 78 5.48 -1.20 5.64
CA THR A 78 5.15 -2.60 5.37
C THR A 78 4.83 -3.35 6.67
N ALA A 79 4.53 -4.65 6.59
CA ALA A 79 4.35 -5.49 7.76
C ALA A 79 5.69 -5.93 8.38
N ALA A 80 5.72 -6.03 9.72
CA ALA A 80 6.91 -6.48 10.43
C ALA A 80 7.29 -7.92 10.09
N HIS A 81 6.31 -8.81 9.89
CA HIS A 81 6.57 -10.22 9.57
C HIS A 81 7.36 -10.39 8.28
N CYS A 82 7.30 -9.44 7.34
CA CYS A 82 8.06 -9.46 6.10
C CYS A 82 9.57 -9.33 6.30
N VAL A 83 10.00 -8.66 7.37
CA VAL A 83 11.41 -8.26 7.60
C VAL A 83 11.97 -8.72 8.94
N TYR A 84 11.14 -9.14 9.88
CA TYR A 84 11.54 -9.47 11.25
C TYR A 84 12.60 -10.57 11.33
N ALA A 85 12.45 -11.62 10.52
CA ALA A 85 13.38 -12.76 10.51
C ALA A 85 14.78 -12.39 9.95
N ASN A 86 14.87 -11.34 9.16
CA ASN A 86 16.15 -10.84 8.66
C ASN A 86 16.08 -9.31 8.49
N GLN A 87 16.70 -8.58 9.40
CA GLN A 87 16.73 -7.12 9.40
C GLN A 87 17.99 -6.54 8.74
N ASN A 88 18.74 -7.34 7.99
CA ASN A 88 19.85 -6.82 7.18
C ASN A 88 19.29 -6.05 5.97
N PRO A 89 19.41 -4.71 5.90
CA PRO A 89 18.83 -3.94 4.80
C PRO A 89 19.45 -4.26 3.43
N GLY A 90 20.70 -4.72 3.41
CA GLY A 90 21.44 -5.01 2.19
C GLY A 90 20.86 -6.16 1.36
N VAL A 91 19.98 -6.99 1.92
CA VAL A 91 19.33 -8.09 1.19
C VAL A 91 18.03 -7.68 0.50
N TYR A 92 17.53 -6.48 0.79
CA TYR A 92 16.25 -5.99 0.27
C TYR A 92 16.41 -4.95 -0.83
N GLN A 93 15.48 -4.99 -1.75
CA GLN A 93 15.33 -4.02 -2.83
C GLN A 93 13.86 -3.61 -2.91
N ILE A 94 13.59 -2.33 -3.04
CA ILE A 94 12.26 -1.76 -3.21
C ILE A 94 12.10 -1.37 -4.67
N VAL A 95 11.05 -1.85 -5.31
CA VAL A 95 10.72 -1.54 -6.71
C VAL A 95 9.41 -0.76 -6.73
N LEU A 96 9.42 0.42 -7.37
CA LEU A 96 8.30 1.34 -7.48
C LEU A 96 7.85 1.45 -8.95
N GLY A 97 6.58 1.73 -9.17
CA GLY A 97 5.99 1.85 -10.50
C GLY A 97 5.83 0.52 -11.24
N LEU A 98 5.97 -0.60 -10.54
CA LEU A 98 5.93 -1.93 -11.12
C LEU A 98 4.49 -2.38 -11.39
N HIS A 99 4.24 -2.91 -12.58
CA HIS A 99 3.00 -3.59 -12.96
C HIS A 99 3.27 -5.08 -13.27
N ASP A 100 4.11 -5.35 -14.25
CA ASP A 100 4.57 -6.70 -14.59
C ASP A 100 5.75 -7.09 -13.68
N ARG A 101 5.57 -8.11 -12.85
CA ARG A 101 6.59 -8.56 -11.90
C ARG A 101 7.84 -9.14 -12.56
N LEU A 102 7.71 -9.60 -13.82
CA LEU A 102 8.77 -10.24 -14.59
C LEU A 102 9.49 -9.26 -15.54
N ILE A 103 8.78 -8.25 -16.02
CA ILE A 103 9.31 -7.29 -17.03
C ILE A 103 9.03 -5.87 -16.51
N ALA A 104 10.08 -5.14 -16.20
CA ALA A 104 9.97 -3.75 -15.77
C ALA A 104 9.74 -2.82 -16.97
N ASP A 105 8.76 -1.95 -16.88
CA ASP A 105 8.57 -0.82 -17.79
C ASP A 105 9.69 0.23 -17.58
N ASN A 106 9.87 1.13 -18.52
CA ASN A 106 10.97 2.11 -18.53
C ASN A 106 10.86 3.19 -17.43
N TRP A 107 9.70 3.39 -16.83
CA TRP A 107 9.50 4.29 -15.67
C TRP A 107 9.75 3.61 -14.31
N VAL A 108 9.89 2.27 -14.28
CA VAL A 108 10.11 1.53 -13.03
C VAL A 108 11.45 1.91 -12.43
N ILE A 109 11.43 2.27 -11.16
CA ILE A 109 12.66 2.56 -10.41
C ILE A 109 12.89 1.55 -9.30
N SER A 110 14.16 1.36 -8.99
CA SER A 110 14.60 0.46 -7.91
C SER A 110 15.44 1.22 -6.91
N ARG A 111 15.24 0.95 -5.61
CA ARG A 111 15.96 1.59 -4.52
C ARG A 111 16.49 0.55 -3.53
N LYS A 112 17.69 0.80 -3.04
CA LYS A 112 18.29 0.04 -1.94
C LYS A 112 17.72 0.53 -0.62
N VAL A 113 17.70 -0.35 0.37
CA VAL A 113 17.27 -0.05 1.72
C VAL A 113 18.47 0.34 2.58
N GLN A 114 18.37 1.46 3.28
CA GLN A 114 19.39 1.97 4.20
C GLN A 114 19.23 1.36 5.60
N SER A 115 17.97 1.30 6.09
CA SER A 115 17.65 0.79 7.42
C SER A 115 16.23 0.25 7.50
N ILE A 116 16.01 -0.62 8.47
CA ILE A 116 14.72 -1.24 8.78
C ILE A 116 14.39 -0.94 10.23
N ILE A 117 13.18 -0.52 10.52
CA ILE A 117 12.67 -0.26 11.87
C ILE A 117 11.42 -1.10 12.06
N VAL A 118 11.54 -2.21 12.77
CA VAL A 118 10.40 -3.03 13.22
C VAL A 118 9.80 -2.40 14.46
N HIS A 119 8.47 -2.44 14.59
CA HIS A 119 7.82 -1.95 15.80
C HIS A 119 8.35 -2.71 17.04
N PRO A 120 8.77 -2.03 18.12
CA PRO A 120 9.46 -2.67 19.24
C PRO A 120 8.62 -3.69 20.00
N GLN A 121 7.30 -3.60 19.90
CA GLN A 121 6.35 -4.54 20.50
C GLN A 121 5.76 -5.52 19.48
N TYR A 122 6.38 -5.70 18.33
CA TYR A 122 5.96 -6.72 17.39
C TYR A 122 6.10 -8.12 18.00
N SER A 123 5.08 -8.95 17.83
CA SER A 123 5.09 -10.36 18.24
C SER A 123 4.88 -11.27 17.05
N SER A 124 5.86 -12.09 16.72
CA SER A 124 5.76 -13.06 15.63
C SER A 124 4.79 -14.22 15.94
N GLN A 125 4.44 -14.43 17.21
CA GLN A 125 3.49 -15.48 17.62
C GLN A 125 2.04 -15.06 17.41
N SER A 126 1.71 -13.81 17.72
CA SER A 126 0.34 -13.28 17.66
C SER A 126 0.12 -12.32 16.49
N LEU A 127 1.16 -11.95 15.75
CA LEU A 127 1.17 -10.90 14.75
C LEU A 127 0.64 -9.56 15.27
N SER A 128 0.76 -9.32 16.57
CA SER A 128 0.44 -8.03 17.18
C SER A 128 1.51 -7.00 16.78
N ASN A 129 1.08 -5.76 16.56
CA ASN A 129 1.94 -4.65 16.14
C ASN A 129 2.76 -4.98 14.86
N ASP A 130 2.10 -5.61 13.90
CA ASP A 130 2.71 -6.08 12.66
C ASP A 130 2.94 -4.93 11.68
N ILE A 131 3.94 -4.10 11.99
CA ILE A 131 4.29 -2.90 11.23
C ILE A 131 5.80 -2.67 11.26
N ALA A 132 6.36 -2.28 10.12
CA ALA A 132 7.75 -1.90 9.97
C ALA A 132 7.91 -0.73 8.99
N LEU A 133 8.97 0.03 9.16
CA LEU A 133 9.38 1.12 8.30
C LEU A 133 10.72 0.78 7.66
N MET A 134 10.89 1.11 6.39
CA MET A 134 12.13 0.93 5.66
C MET A 134 12.57 2.27 5.07
N LYS A 135 13.78 2.71 5.42
CA LYS A 135 14.37 3.92 4.84
C LYS A 135 15.14 3.57 3.58
N LEU A 136 14.90 4.31 2.52
CA LEU A 136 15.64 4.18 1.26
C LEU A 136 17.00 4.86 1.36
N VAL A 137 18.01 4.32 0.66
CA VAL A 137 19.34 4.96 0.56
C VAL A 137 19.19 6.29 -0.17
N ASP A 138 18.61 6.26 -1.37
CA ASP A 138 18.42 7.44 -2.20
C ASP A 138 16.97 7.90 -2.12
N LYS A 139 16.78 9.20 -2.00
CA LYS A 139 15.46 9.82 -2.04
C LYS A 139 14.83 9.68 -3.43
N ILE A 140 13.53 9.85 -3.47
CA ILE A 140 12.75 10.05 -4.69
C ILE A 140 12.67 11.56 -4.91
N ASP A 141 13.45 12.06 -5.89
CA ASP A 141 13.58 13.49 -6.11
C ASP A 141 12.30 14.11 -6.66
N THR A 142 11.57 13.37 -7.50
CA THR A 142 10.34 13.82 -8.16
C THR A 142 9.32 12.69 -8.17
N TYR A 143 8.09 12.99 -7.77
CA TYR A 143 6.97 12.07 -7.92
C TYR A 143 6.45 12.08 -9.36
N THR A 144 5.91 10.96 -9.77
CA THR A 144 5.31 10.77 -11.10
C THR A 144 3.94 10.12 -10.96
N GLU A 145 3.20 10.01 -12.06
CA GLU A 145 1.97 9.25 -12.13
C GLU A 145 2.14 7.76 -11.80
N TYR A 146 3.38 7.23 -11.86
CA TYR A 146 3.69 5.82 -11.60
C TYR A 146 4.22 5.56 -10.18
N TYR A 147 4.72 6.59 -9.50
CA TYR A 147 5.13 6.48 -8.09
C TYR A 147 4.98 7.80 -7.33
N MET A 148 4.16 7.78 -6.30
CA MET A 148 3.93 8.86 -5.34
C MET A 148 3.43 8.30 -4.01
N PRO A 149 3.48 9.07 -2.90
CA PRO A 149 3.04 8.58 -1.60
C PRO A 149 1.52 8.38 -1.51
N VAL A 150 1.10 7.46 -0.66
CA VAL A 150 -0.28 7.36 -0.17
C VAL A 150 -0.51 8.36 0.97
N CYS A 151 -1.74 8.86 1.11
CA CYS A 151 -2.09 9.69 2.27
C CYS A 151 -2.29 8.84 3.54
N PHE A 152 -2.09 9.48 4.68
CA PHE A 152 -2.42 8.90 5.99
C PHE A 152 -3.83 9.31 6.45
N PRO A 153 -4.49 8.48 7.29
CA PRO A 153 -5.75 8.84 7.89
C PRO A 153 -5.59 10.05 8.82
N ARG A 154 -6.61 10.90 8.86
CA ARG A 154 -6.71 11.96 9.87
C ARG A 154 -6.97 11.37 11.25
N ALA A 155 -6.69 12.13 12.29
CA ALA A 155 -7.01 11.74 13.65
C ALA A 155 -8.52 11.42 13.77
N ASN A 156 -8.85 10.31 14.43
CA ASN A 156 -10.21 9.83 14.67
C ASN A 156 -11.08 9.57 13.42
N GLN A 157 -10.45 9.49 12.23
CA GLN A 157 -11.17 9.12 11.02
C GLN A 157 -11.55 7.65 11.04
N THR A 158 -12.83 7.34 10.77
CA THR A 158 -13.35 5.98 10.64
C THR A 158 -13.68 5.70 9.18
N PHE A 159 -13.56 4.44 8.79
CA PHE A 159 -13.79 3.97 7.42
C PHE A 159 -14.76 2.80 7.36
N ALA A 160 -15.44 2.48 8.49
CA ALA A 160 -16.39 1.38 8.56
C ALA A 160 -17.44 1.50 7.43
N ASP A 161 -17.80 0.36 6.86
CA ASP A 161 -18.76 0.18 5.77
C ASP A 161 -18.36 0.81 4.42
N GLN A 162 -17.18 1.44 4.33
CA GLN A 162 -16.64 1.92 3.07
C GLN A 162 -16.00 0.79 2.27
N ILE A 163 -15.95 0.96 0.95
CA ILE A 163 -15.21 0.06 0.07
C ILE A 163 -13.72 0.38 0.17
N GLY A 164 -12.94 -0.64 0.50
CA GLY A 164 -11.49 -0.58 0.48
C GLY A 164 -10.91 -1.45 -0.63
N TYR A 165 -9.67 -1.17 -0.97
CA TYR A 165 -8.90 -1.87 -2.00
C TYR A 165 -7.67 -2.51 -1.36
N THR A 166 -7.47 -3.80 -1.60
CA THR A 166 -6.20 -4.49 -1.36
C THR A 166 -5.51 -4.66 -2.70
N VAL A 167 -4.24 -4.31 -2.78
CA VAL A 167 -3.50 -4.28 -4.05
C VAL A 167 -2.18 -5.02 -3.90
N GLY A 168 -1.89 -5.92 -4.85
CA GLY A 168 -0.65 -6.67 -4.82
C GLY A 168 -0.50 -7.72 -5.93
N TRP A 169 0.54 -8.52 -5.80
CA TRP A 169 0.87 -9.63 -6.70
C TRP A 169 0.64 -11.00 -6.04
N GLY A 170 -0.14 -11.03 -4.97
CA GLY A 170 -0.42 -12.24 -4.21
C GLY A 170 -1.05 -13.35 -5.04
N ALA A 171 -0.98 -14.56 -4.51
CA ALA A 171 -1.59 -15.71 -5.16
C ALA A 171 -3.12 -15.55 -5.24
N PRO A 172 -3.78 -16.02 -6.31
CA PRO A 172 -5.23 -15.91 -6.45
C PRO A 172 -5.99 -16.87 -5.51
N PHE A 173 -5.31 -17.85 -4.95
CA PHE A 173 -5.84 -18.80 -3.97
C PHE A 173 -4.71 -19.40 -3.12
N HIS A 174 -5.06 -20.00 -2.00
CA HIS A 174 -4.08 -20.60 -1.07
C HIS A 174 -3.22 -21.65 -1.75
N GLY A 175 -1.89 -21.50 -1.68
CA GLY A 175 -0.92 -22.39 -2.33
C GLY A 175 -0.74 -22.14 -3.83
N GLY A 176 -1.41 -21.14 -4.39
CA GLY A 176 -1.21 -20.73 -5.78
C GLY A 176 0.12 -20.00 -6.00
N SER A 177 0.51 -19.86 -7.27
CA SER A 177 1.66 -19.04 -7.66
C SER A 177 1.31 -17.54 -7.61
N LEU A 178 2.32 -16.71 -7.32
CA LEU A 178 2.17 -15.27 -7.37
C LEU A 178 1.74 -14.80 -8.77
N LEU A 179 0.82 -13.85 -8.81
CA LEU A 179 0.37 -13.23 -10.06
C LEU A 179 1.53 -12.48 -10.74
N ARG A 180 1.53 -12.48 -12.05
CA ARG A 180 2.51 -11.77 -12.87
C ARG A 180 2.28 -10.27 -12.85
N TYR A 181 1.04 -9.86 -13.04
CA TYR A 181 0.61 -8.47 -13.08
C TYR A 181 0.08 -8.02 -11.72
N LEU A 182 0.05 -6.72 -11.49
CA LEU A 182 -0.55 -6.13 -10.30
C LEU A 182 -2.07 -6.30 -10.37
N TYR A 183 -2.67 -6.78 -9.28
CA TYR A 183 -4.12 -6.96 -9.14
C TYR A 183 -4.66 -6.10 -8.01
N GLU A 184 -5.91 -5.74 -8.12
CA GLU A 184 -6.69 -5.07 -7.08
C GLU A 184 -7.93 -5.89 -6.71
N VAL A 185 -8.27 -5.88 -5.43
CA VAL A 185 -9.43 -6.56 -4.87
C VAL A 185 -10.20 -5.58 -4.01
N THR A 186 -11.50 -5.47 -4.23
CA THR A 186 -12.38 -4.66 -3.40
C THR A 186 -12.98 -5.49 -2.27
N SER A 187 -13.07 -4.88 -1.08
CA SER A 187 -13.76 -5.46 0.07
C SER A 187 -14.28 -4.34 1.00
N SER A 188 -15.34 -4.63 1.77
CA SER A 188 -15.84 -3.64 2.73
C SER A 188 -14.96 -3.58 3.97
N VAL A 189 -14.70 -2.38 4.48
CA VAL A 189 -14.10 -2.19 5.81
C VAL A 189 -15.15 -2.60 6.85
N LEU A 190 -14.84 -3.59 7.67
CA LEU A 190 -15.76 -4.07 8.72
C LEU A 190 -15.75 -3.13 9.93
N THR A 191 -16.91 -3.01 10.61
CA THR A 191 -16.94 -2.43 11.94
C THR A 191 -16.17 -3.29 12.93
N ASP A 192 -15.68 -2.70 14.01
CA ASP A 192 -14.91 -3.43 15.03
C ASP A 192 -15.70 -4.60 15.65
N ASN A 193 -17.01 -4.46 15.79
CA ASN A 193 -17.87 -5.52 16.33
C ASN A 193 -18.00 -6.69 15.34
N VAL A 194 -18.21 -6.42 14.06
CA VAL A 194 -18.28 -7.44 13.01
C VAL A 194 -16.94 -8.14 12.86
N CYS A 195 -15.83 -7.38 12.88
CA CYS A 195 -14.47 -7.92 12.85
C CYS A 195 -14.23 -8.91 14.02
N LYS A 196 -14.58 -8.54 15.25
CA LYS A 196 -14.47 -9.44 16.43
C LYS A 196 -15.35 -10.70 16.32
N ALA A 197 -16.56 -10.56 15.78
CA ALA A 197 -17.48 -11.68 15.63
C ALA A 197 -17.02 -12.69 14.55
N ARG A 198 -16.34 -12.20 13.51
CA ARG A 198 -15.85 -13.04 12.41
C ARG A 198 -14.67 -13.93 12.82
N TYR A 199 -13.80 -13.43 13.69
CA TYR A 199 -12.64 -14.15 14.17
C TYR A 199 -12.88 -14.61 15.63
N THR A 200 -12.41 -15.79 15.99
CA THR A 200 -12.60 -16.35 17.32
C THR A 200 -12.24 -15.33 18.41
N SER A 201 -13.04 -15.28 19.48
CA SER A 201 -12.88 -14.33 20.58
C SER A 201 -11.43 -14.25 21.08
N GLY A 202 -10.90 -13.04 21.14
CA GLY A 202 -9.52 -12.77 21.60
C GLY A 202 -8.44 -12.75 20.51
N MET A 203 -8.71 -13.17 19.26
CA MET A 203 -7.73 -13.11 18.16
C MET A 203 -7.55 -11.69 17.60
N ILE A 204 -8.56 -10.83 17.73
CA ILE A 204 -8.57 -9.48 17.19
C ILE A 204 -8.47 -8.43 18.28
N ASN A 205 -7.54 -7.50 18.12
CA ASN A 205 -7.49 -6.25 18.87
C ASN A 205 -7.87 -5.08 17.96
N PRO A 206 -9.13 -4.59 17.98
CA PRO A 206 -9.56 -3.50 17.11
C PRO A 206 -8.85 -2.16 17.34
N ALA A 207 -8.21 -1.97 18.51
CA ALA A 207 -7.39 -0.78 18.72
C ALA A 207 -6.18 -0.70 17.76
N THR A 208 -5.67 -1.86 17.32
CA THR A 208 -4.46 -1.98 16.51
C THR A 208 -4.66 -2.73 15.20
N GLN A 209 -5.83 -3.31 15.00
CA GLN A 209 -6.17 -4.10 13.81
C GLN A 209 -7.49 -3.63 13.20
N ILE A 210 -7.60 -3.75 11.89
CA ILE A 210 -8.80 -3.46 11.10
C ILE A 210 -9.05 -4.65 10.17
N CYS A 211 -10.31 -4.99 9.95
CA CYS A 211 -10.67 -6.12 9.10
C CYS A 211 -11.37 -5.66 7.83
N SER A 212 -11.17 -6.43 6.78
CA SER A 212 -12.06 -6.37 5.62
C SER A 212 -12.97 -7.58 5.57
N GLY A 213 -14.16 -7.40 5.01
CA GLY A 213 -15.10 -8.45 4.67
C GLY A 213 -15.22 -8.52 3.16
N GLY A 214 -15.22 -9.72 2.61
CA GLY A 214 -15.36 -9.91 1.17
C GLY A 214 -16.29 -11.07 0.86
N ASN A 215 -16.94 -10.99 -0.28
CA ASN A 215 -17.69 -12.09 -0.88
C ASN A 215 -16.72 -12.86 -1.78
N SER A 216 -15.93 -13.76 -1.20
CA SER A 216 -14.89 -14.52 -1.88
C SER A 216 -13.72 -13.66 -2.44
N THR A 217 -13.46 -12.49 -1.84
CA THR A 217 -12.36 -11.60 -2.21
C THR A 217 -11.52 -11.22 -0.99
N GLY A 218 -10.21 -11.07 -1.15
CA GLY A 218 -9.32 -10.70 -0.04
C GLY A 218 -7.85 -10.93 -0.37
N ALA A 219 -6.99 -10.55 0.55
CA ALA A 219 -5.56 -10.74 0.45
C ALA A 219 -5.15 -12.23 0.49
N CYS A 220 -4.03 -12.55 -0.11
CA CYS A 220 -3.44 -13.88 -0.11
C CYS A 220 -1.91 -13.83 0.02
N GLN A 221 -1.22 -15.00 -0.06
CA GLN A 221 0.24 -15.07 0.01
C GLN A 221 0.88 -14.19 -1.05
N GLY A 222 1.79 -13.31 -0.64
CA GLY A 222 2.46 -12.32 -1.49
C GLY A 222 1.89 -10.91 -1.41
N ASP A 223 0.67 -10.72 -0.88
CA ASP A 223 0.11 -9.39 -0.61
C ASP A 223 0.55 -8.83 0.75
N SER A 224 1.20 -9.65 1.58
CA SER A 224 1.73 -9.31 2.91
C SER A 224 2.43 -7.95 2.92
N GLY A 225 2.10 -7.10 3.89
CA GLY A 225 2.66 -5.76 4.02
C GLY A 225 2.13 -4.74 3.01
N GLY A 226 1.43 -5.20 1.97
CA GLY A 226 0.77 -4.35 0.98
C GLY A 226 -0.38 -3.53 1.57
N PRO A 227 -0.84 -2.51 0.84
CA PRO A 227 -1.83 -1.57 1.34
C PRO A 227 -3.26 -2.13 1.34
N PHE A 228 -4.00 -1.74 2.38
CA PHE A 228 -5.46 -1.65 2.36
C PHE A 228 -5.83 -0.17 2.40
N ILE A 229 -6.50 0.29 1.36
CA ILE A 229 -6.71 1.71 1.07
C ILE A 229 -8.18 2.00 0.85
N VAL A 230 -8.59 3.22 1.22
CA VAL A 230 -9.96 3.72 1.05
C VAL A 230 -9.90 5.11 0.40
N SER A 231 -10.83 5.41 -0.50
CA SER A 231 -10.98 6.77 -1.03
C SER A 231 -11.61 7.67 0.04
N ASP A 232 -11.03 8.85 0.26
CA ASP A 232 -11.56 9.85 1.20
C ASP A 232 -12.32 10.94 0.44
N PRO A 233 -13.68 10.92 0.44
CA PRO A 233 -14.47 11.93 -0.25
C PRO A 233 -14.26 13.36 0.28
N GLN A 234 -13.80 13.49 1.53
CA GLN A 234 -13.50 14.80 2.13
C GLN A 234 -12.16 15.39 1.67
N ARG A 235 -11.44 14.68 0.81
CA ARG A 235 -10.17 15.09 0.20
C ARG A 235 -10.18 14.88 -1.31
N ASP A 236 -11.24 15.29 -1.98
CA ASP A 236 -11.39 15.16 -3.44
C ASP A 236 -11.15 13.73 -3.95
N GLY A 237 -11.53 12.71 -3.14
CA GLY A 237 -11.37 11.30 -3.49
C GLY A 237 -9.93 10.76 -3.39
N ARG A 238 -9.01 11.46 -2.74
CA ARG A 238 -7.65 10.95 -2.49
C ARG A 238 -7.70 9.65 -1.68
N TYR A 239 -6.79 8.76 -1.96
CA TYR A 239 -6.71 7.47 -1.28
C TYR A 239 -5.87 7.55 -0.01
N VAL A 240 -6.36 6.87 1.02
CA VAL A 240 -5.81 6.85 2.38
C VAL A 240 -5.42 5.44 2.76
N LEU A 241 -4.23 5.26 3.30
CA LEU A 241 -3.73 3.99 3.81
C LEU A 241 -4.36 3.68 5.17
N VAL A 242 -5.34 2.80 5.20
CA VAL A 242 -6.06 2.44 6.44
C VAL A 242 -5.49 1.19 7.09
N GLY A 243 -4.87 0.29 6.32
CA GLY A 243 -4.32 -0.95 6.82
C GLY A 243 -3.11 -1.47 6.06
N LEU A 244 -2.35 -2.35 6.72
CA LEU A 244 -1.28 -3.15 6.10
C LEU A 244 -1.68 -4.62 6.16
N THR A 245 -1.62 -5.31 5.04
CA THR A 245 -1.95 -6.75 4.96
C THR A 245 -1.10 -7.55 5.94
N SER A 246 -1.74 -8.17 6.92
CA SER A 246 -1.08 -8.89 8.01
C SER A 246 -1.38 -10.39 8.00
N TRP A 247 -2.64 -10.79 8.16
CA TRP A 247 -3.03 -12.20 8.18
C TRP A 247 -4.52 -12.40 7.82
N GLY A 248 -4.93 -13.66 7.67
CA GLY A 248 -6.32 -14.03 7.41
C GLY A 248 -6.53 -15.53 7.55
N ILE A 249 -7.80 -15.95 7.56
CA ILE A 249 -8.18 -17.37 7.56
C ILE A 249 -8.41 -17.79 6.11
N GLY A 250 -7.40 -18.43 5.52
CA GLY A 250 -7.42 -18.76 4.09
C GLY A 250 -7.10 -17.56 3.20
N CYS A 251 -7.49 -17.65 1.92
CA CYS A 251 -7.40 -16.57 0.94
C CYS A 251 -8.78 -16.27 0.37
N GLY A 252 -9.02 -15.00 0.02
CA GLY A 252 -10.24 -14.61 -0.70
C GLY A 252 -11.49 -14.44 0.17
N ASP A 253 -11.36 -14.36 1.50
CA ASP A 253 -12.50 -14.09 2.37
C ASP A 253 -12.20 -12.92 3.34
N GLY A 254 -11.87 -11.76 2.77
CA GLY A 254 -11.42 -10.60 3.52
C GLY A 254 -10.01 -10.77 4.07
N GLY A 255 -9.71 -10.09 5.17
CA GLY A 255 -8.40 -10.14 5.82
C GLY A 255 -8.34 -9.32 7.09
N VAL A 256 -7.27 -9.52 7.85
CA VAL A 256 -6.89 -8.71 9.00
C VAL A 256 -5.66 -7.90 8.64
N TYR A 257 -5.74 -6.62 8.90
CA TYR A 257 -4.72 -5.63 8.58
C TYR A 257 -4.27 -4.91 9.83
N THR A 258 -3.02 -4.51 9.88
CA THR A 258 -2.54 -3.59 10.91
C THR A 258 -3.21 -2.23 10.71
N ARG A 259 -3.94 -1.71 11.71
CA ARG A 259 -4.63 -0.41 11.66
C ARG A 259 -3.62 0.72 11.66
N VAL A 260 -3.36 1.35 10.53
CA VAL A 260 -2.30 2.37 10.37
C VAL A 260 -2.51 3.57 11.29
N SER A 261 -3.75 4.02 11.48
CA SER A 261 -4.07 5.16 12.37
C SER A 261 -3.62 4.94 13.82
N ALA A 262 -3.59 3.70 14.29
CA ALA A 262 -3.13 3.35 15.63
C ALA A 262 -1.64 3.62 15.87
N TYR A 263 -0.86 3.65 14.80
CA TYR A 263 0.60 3.79 14.83
C TYR A 263 1.10 5.16 14.35
N LYS A 264 0.17 6.10 14.08
CA LYS A 264 0.54 7.41 13.50
C LYS A 264 1.65 8.10 14.29
N SER A 265 1.53 8.22 15.61
CA SER A 265 2.54 8.85 16.46
C SER A 265 3.89 8.12 16.43
N TRP A 266 3.88 6.77 16.40
CA TRP A 266 5.11 6.00 16.27
C TRP A 266 5.76 6.23 14.91
N ILE A 267 4.99 6.20 13.83
CA ILE A 267 5.47 6.47 12.47
C ILE A 267 6.09 7.86 12.41
N GLU A 268 5.36 8.90 12.84
CA GLU A 268 5.81 10.29 12.80
C GLU A 268 7.06 10.54 13.65
N SER A 269 7.25 9.78 14.74
CA SER A 269 8.49 9.84 15.54
C SER A 269 9.73 9.35 14.79
N LYS A 270 9.55 8.61 13.67
CA LYS A 270 10.66 8.02 12.88
C LYS A 270 10.85 8.72 11.54
N VAL A 271 9.76 9.13 10.90
CA VAL A 271 9.80 9.64 9.52
C VAL A 271 9.53 11.14 9.41
N GLY A 272 9.14 11.79 10.51
CA GLY A 272 8.58 13.15 10.50
C GLY A 272 7.08 13.16 10.21
N PRO A 273 6.47 14.36 10.03
CA PRO A 273 5.04 14.50 9.77
C PRO A 273 4.59 13.67 8.57
N THR A 274 3.46 12.96 8.71
CA THR A 274 2.88 12.18 7.61
C THR A 274 1.95 13.06 6.76
N LEU A 275 1.87 12.74 5.47
CA LEU A 275 0.98 13.42 4.54
C LEU A 275 -0.48 13.02 4.83
N SER A 276 -1.29 13.98 5.24
CA SER A 276 -2.69 13.75 5.63
C SER A 276 -3.64 14.84 5.15
#